data_4d0fc6647dba6df38baa5c1f05dd9e99
#
_entry.id   4d0fc6647dba6df38baa5c1f05dd9e99
#
_cell.length_a   1.000
_cell.length_b   1.000
_cell.length_c   1.000
_cell.angle_alpha   90.00
_cell.angle_beta   90.00
_cell.angle_gamma   90.00
#
_symmetry.space_group_name_H-M   'P 1'
#
loop_
_entity.id
_entity.type
_entity.pdbx_description
1 polymer ?
#
loop_
_entity_poly.entity_id
_entity_poly.type
_entity_poly.pdbx_seq_one_letter_code
_entity_poly.pdbx_strand_id
1 'polypeptide(L)'
;VAEIARDPATPTLPISGIGGISTWRDAAEFIALGAGSVQVCTAAMLNGFRIVEEMKDGLSRWMAEKGYDSIEAFSRKAVPHTTDWKHLDINFKTIAHINQDLCIDCGRCYIACEDTSHQSIAKLTEQDGARRYEVIEDECVGCNLCEIVCPVPGCIEMVEVDNGFATASWNEHVNDGATLRPKKGAH
;
A
#
# COMPACT_ATOMS: atom_id res chain seq x y z
N VAL A 1 -10.28 -0.05 -13.02
CA VAL A 1 -11.46 -0.92 -12.85
C VAL A 1 -12.51 -0.19 -12.03
N ALA A 2 -12.26 0.17 -10.80
CA ALA A 2 -13.23 0.80 -9.90
C ALA A 2 -13.85 2.10 -10.48
N GLU A 3 -13.07 2.95 -11.14
CA GLU A 3 -13.58 4.18 -11.77
C GLU A 3 -14.61 3.88 -12.85
N ILE A 4 -14.32 2.92 -13.75
CA ILE A 4 -15.28 2.50 -14.78
C ILE A 4 -16.51 1.84 -14.12
N ALA A 5 -16.28 1.02 -13.08
CA ALA A 5 -17.36 0.32 -12.40
C ALA A 5 -18.34 1.25 -11.68
N ARG A 6 -17.90 2.43 -11.20
CA ARG A 6 -18.75 3.43 -10.53
C ARG A 6 -19.33 4.50 -11.45
N ASP A 7 -18.90 4.54 -12.71
CA ASP A 7 -19.39 5.53 -13.66
C ASP A 7 -20.86 5.27 -14.00
N PRO A 8 -21.78 6.20 -13.71
CA PRO A 8 -23.19 6.06 -14.02
C PRO A 8 -23.50 6.05 -15.53
N ALA A 9 -22.57 6.50 -16.37
CA ALA A 9 -22.72 6.43 -17.83
C ALA A 9 -22.51 5.01 -18.38
N THR A 10 -21.86 4.12 -17.62
CA THR A 10 -21.51 2.75 -18.04
C THR A 10 -21.90 1.67 -17.04
N PRO A 11 -23.15 1.67 -16.52
CA PRO A 11 -23.53 0.82 -15.37
C PRO A 11 -23.47 -0.68 -15.67
N THR A 12 -23.58 -1.08 -16.91
CA THR A 12 -23.61 -2.48 -17.37
C THR A 12 -22.40 -2.89 -18.19
N LEU A 13 -21.39 -2.04 -18.32
CA LEU A 13 -20.21 -2.35 -19.10
C LEU A 13 -19.45 -3.53 -18.49
N PRO A 14 -19.26 -4.64 -19.25
CA PRO A 14 -18.46 -5.76 -18.76
C PRO A 14 -16.98 -5.32 -18.67
N ILE A 15 -16.38 -5.52 -17.51
CA ILE A 15 -14.99 -5.14 -17.28
C ILE A 15 -14.16 -6.42 -17.13
N SER A 16 -13.07 -6.53 -17.88
CA SER A 16 -12.05 -7.56 -17.68
C SER A 16 -10.81 -6.95 -17.05
N GLY A 17 -10.44 -7.42 -15.86
CA GLY A 17 -9.28 -6.94 -15.11
C GLY A 17 -8.00 -7.64 -15.57
N ILE A 18 -6.93 -6.88 -15.84
CA ILE A 18 -5.62 -7.41 -16.24
C ILE A 18 -4.50 -6.61 -15.59
N GLY A 19 -3.41 -7.29 -15.27
CA GLY A 19 -2.17 -6.71 -14.74
C GLY A 19 -1.96 -7.03 -13.25
N GLY A 20 -0.80 -7.62 -12.93
CA GLY A 20 -0.40 -7.95 -11.57
C GLY A 20 -1.12 -9.13 -10.92
N ILE A 21 -2.02 -9.81 -11.62
CA ILE A 21 -2.80 -10.93 -11.06
C ILE A 21 -1.94 -12.19 -11.05
N SER A 22 -1.61 -12.68 -9.86
CA SER A 22 -0.77 -13.86 -9.64
C SER A 22 -1.36 -14.86 -8.65
N THR A 23 -2.33 -14.44 -7.84
CA THR A 23 -2.98 -15.25 -6.82
C THR A 23 -4.50 -15.10 -6.86
N TRP A 24 -5.20 -15.98 -6.15
CA TRP A 24 -6.64 -15.87 -5.97
C TRP A 24 -7.05 -14.56 -5.24
N ARG A 25 -6.17 -13.99 -4.40
CA ARG A 25 -6.42 -12.71 -3.70
C ARG A 25 -6.53 -11.57 -4.68
N ASP A 26 -5.58 -11.49 -5.61
CA ASP A 26 -5.58 -10.47 -6.65
C ASP A 26 -6.86 -10.58 -7.50
N ALA A 27 -7.27 -11.81 -7.85
CA ALA A 27 -8.52 -12.04 -8.57
C ALA A 27 -9.75 -11.57 -7.78
N ALA A 28 -9.81 -11.87 -6.47
CA ALA A 28 -10.90 -11.44 -5.60
C ALA A 28 -10.98 -9.93 -5.49
N GLU A 29 -9.84 -9.23 -5.38
CA GLU A 29 -9.78 -7.76 -5.35
C GLU A 29 -10.32 -7.15 -6.65
N PHE A 30 -9.90 -7.64 -7.81
CA PHE A 30 -10.40 -7.16 -9.09
C PHE A 30 -11.91 -7.35 -9.24
N ILE A 31 -12.45 -8.50 -8.81
CA ILE A 31 -13.88 -8.79 -8.85
C ILE A 31 -14.64 -7.88 -7.87
N ALA A 32 -14.15 -7.72 -6.66
CA ALA A 32 -14.76 -6.82 -5.66
C ALA A 32 -14.78 -5.36 -6.14
N LEU A 33 -13.78 -4.94 -6.96
CA LEU A 33 -13.70 -3.62 -7.60
C LEU A 33 -14.50 -3.51 -8.91
N GLY A 34 -15.20 -4.58 -9.32
CA GLY A 34 -16.15 -4.52 -10.43
C GLY A 34 -15.73 -5.23 -11.71
N ALA A 35 -14.61 -5.96 -11.72
CA ALA A 35 -14.28 -6.82 -12.86
C ALA A 35 -15.22 -8.04 -12.89
N GLY A 36 -15.76 -8.34 -14.07
CA GLY A 36 -16.56 -9.56 -14.33
C GLY A 36 -15.69 -10.75 -14.73
N SER A 37 -14.47 -10.49 -15.17
CA SER A 37 -13.45 -11.50 -15.48
C SER A 37 -12.06 -10.96 -15.19
N VAL A 38 -11.10 -11.87 -15.00
CA VAL A 38 -9.70 -11.52 -14.79
C VAL A 38 -8.81 -12.24 -15.81
N GLN A 39 -7.70 -11.60 -16.17
CA GLN A 39 -6.73 -12.15 -17.11
C GLN A 39 -5.37 -12.29 -16.44
N VAL A 40 -4.74 -13.43 -16.66
CA VAL A 40 -3.43 -13.77 -16.12
C VAL A 40 -2.46 -14.03 -17.28
N CYS A 41 -1.33 -13.36 -17.29
CA CYS A 41 -0.29 -13.53 -18.32
C CYS A 41 1.04 -13.94 -17.68
N THR A 42 1.80 -12.98 -17.15
CA THR A 42 3.16 -13.22 -16.63
C THR A 42 3.19 -14.30 -15.55
N ALA A 43 2.22 -14.32 -14.64
CA ALA A 43 2.16 -15.35 -13.61
C ALA A 43 1.97 -16.76 -14.20
N ALA A 44 1.21 -16.91 -15.28
CA ALA A 44 1.06 -18.18 -15.98
C ALA A 44 2.37 -18.59 -16.72
N MET A 45 3.12 -17.61 -17.25
CA MET A 45 4.43 -17.85 -17.86
C MET A 45 5.46 -18.34 -16.83
N LEU A 46 5.44 -17.79 -15.63
CA LEU A 46 6.39 -18.13 -14.56
C LEU A 46 6.03 -19.42 -13.82
N ASN A 47 4.74 -19.70 -13.60
CA ASN A 47 4.25 -20.77 -12.74
C ASN A 47 3.52 -21.88 -13.53
N GLY A 48 3.34 -21.71 -14.83
CA GLY A 48 2.57 -22.62 -15.68
C GLY A 48 1.05 -22.42 -15.54
N PHE A 49 0.29 -23.06 -16.44
CA PHE A 49 -1.18 -22.89 -16.50
C PHE A 49 -1.93 -23.49 -15.29
N ARG A 50 -1.28 -24.34 -14.51
CA ARG A 50 -1.86 -24.88 -13.26
C ARG A 50 -2.23 -23.79 -12.25
N ILE A 51 -1.63 -22.62 -12.35
CA ILE A 51 -1.97 -21.44 -11.51
C ILE A 51 -3.48 -21.14 -11.55
N VAL A 52 -4.17 -21.40 -12.65
CA VAL A 52 -5.61 -21.16 -12.78
C VAL A 52 -6.40 -22.08 -11.84
N GLU A 53 -5.99 -23.33 -11.68
CA GLU A 53 -6.62 -24.28 -10.75
C GLU A 53 -6.38 -23.83 -9.30
N GLU A 54 -5.16 -23.43 -8.96
CA GLU A 54 -4.79 -22.93 -7.64
C GLU A 54 -5.57 -21.65 -7.28
N MET A 55 -5.75 -20.76 -8.25
CA MET A 55 -6.55 -19.54 -8.08
C MET A 55 -8.03 -19.87 -7.83
N LYS A 56 -8.61 -20.78 -8.60
CA LYS A 56 -9.99 -21.23 -8.42
C LYS A 56 -10.21 -21.86 -7.05
N ASP A 57 -9.33 -22.77 -6.65
CA ASP A 57 -9.41 -23.46 -5.36
C ASP A 57 -9.24 -22.47 -4.19
N GLY A 58 -8.30 -21.55 -4.29
CA GLY A 58 -8.10 -20.52 -3.28
C GLY A 58 -9.28 -19.58 -3.15
N LEU A 59 -9.82 -19.11 -4.27
CA LEU A 59 -11.00 -18.26 -4.31
C LEU A 59 -12.23 -18.97 -3.74
N SER A 60 -12.47 -20.23 -4.12
CA SER A 60 -13.60 -21.02 -3.61
C SER A 60 -13.54 -21.21 -2.10
N ARG A 61 -12.36 -21.51 -1.54
CA ARG A 61 -12.18 -21.63 -0.09
C ARG A 61 -12.45 -20.30 0.63
N TRP A 62 -11.90 -19.22 0.12
CA TRP A 62 -12.13 -17.89 0.68
C TRP A 62 -13.61 -17.47 0.61
N MET A 63 -14.29 -17.77 -0.49
CA MET A 63 -15.73 -17.53 -0.62
C MET A 63 -16.52 -18.30 0.43
N ALA A 64 -16.21 -19.58 0.64
CA ALA A 64 -16.85 -20.40 1.67
C ALA A 64 -16.60 -19.85 3.08
N GLU A 65 -15.37 -19.43 3.41
CA GLU A 65 -15.03 -18.79 4.70
C GLU A 65 -15.81 -17.50 4.95
N LYS A 66 -16.08 -16.72 3.88
CA LYS A 66 -16.82 -15.45 3.94
C LYS A 66 -18.33 -15.60 3.78
N GLY A 67 -18.83 -16.82 3.51
CA GLY A 67 -20.25 -17.10 3.28
C GLY A 67 -20.76 -16.57 1.95
N TYR A 68 -19.93 -16.53 0.91
CA TYR A 68 -20.34 -16.17 -0.45
C TYR A 68 -20.63 -17.41 -1.27
N ASP A 69 -21.87 -17.55 -1.74
CA ASP A 69 -22.32 -18.70 -2.54
C ASP A 69 -22.02 -18.55 -4.03
N SER A 70 -21.73 -17.33 -4.48
CA SER A 70 -21.42 -17.05 -5.89
C SER A 70 -20.47 -15.85 -6.03
N ILE A 71 -19.87 -15.70 -7.21
CA ILE A 71 -19.03 -14.56 -7.56
C ILE A 71 -19.82 -13.25 -7.49
N GLU A 72 -21.07 -13.27 -7.93
CA GLU A 72 -21.98 -12.13 -7.90
C GLU A 72 -22.23 -11.64 -6.47
N ALA A 73 -22.20 -12.52 -5.49
CA ALA A 73 -22.45 -12.16 -4.10
C ALA A 73 -21.41 -11.18 -3.52
N PHE A 74 -20.20 -11.15 -4.05
CA PHE A 74 -19.17 -10.19 -3.61
C PHE A 74 -18.67 -9.25 -4.73
N SER A 75 -19.08 -9.49 -5.98
CA SER A 75 -18.74 -8.62 -7.08
C SER A 75 -19.18 -7.18 -6.77
N ARG A 76 -18.32 -6.20 -7.10
CA ARG A 76 -18.56 -4.75 -6.92
C ARG A 76 -18.73 -4.28 -5.47
N LYS A 77 -18.58 -5.15 -4.46
CA LYS A 77 -18.74 -4.75 -3.04
C LYS A 77 -17.77 -3.67 -2.58
N ALA A 78 -16.57 -3.62 -3.14
CA ALA A 78 -15.58 -2.61 -2.79
C ALA A 78 -15.79 -1.27 -3.51
N VAL A 79 -16.57 -1.23 -4.59
CA VAL A 79 -16.75 -0.02 -5.40
C VAL A 79 -17.25 1.19 -4.60
N PRO A 80 -18.28 1.06 -3.72
CA PRO A 80 -18.75 2.18 -2.90
C PRO A 80 -17.74 2.66 -1.86
N HIS A 81 -16.75 1.83 -1.54
CA HIS A 81 -15.73 2.10 -0.51
C HIS A 81 -14.42 2.61 -1.10
N THR A 82 -14.34 2.78 -2.43
CA THR A 82 -13.18 3.41 -3.08
C THR A 82 -13.27 4.92 -3.01
N THR A 83 -12.15 5.58 -2.75
CA THR A 83 -12.06 7.04 -2.76
C THR A 83 -11.04 7.51 -3.80
N ASP A 84 -11.12 8.79 -4.17
CA ASP A 84 -10.14 9.44 -5.05
C ASP A 84 -9.06 10.12 -4.20
N TRP A 85 -7.89 10.29 -4.78
CA TRP A 85 -6.76 10.98 -4.18
C TRP A 85 -7.11 12.36 -3.62
N LYS A 86 -8.02 13.06 -4.27
CA LYS A 86 -8.49 14.39 -3.86
C LYS A 86 -9.21 14.44 -2.50
N HIS A 87 -9.59 13.29 -1.95
CA HIS A 87 -10.23 13.15 -0.63
C HIS A 87 -9.28 12.60 0.44
N LEU A 88 -8.05 12.23 0.08
CA LEU A 88 -7.07 11.78 1.04
C LEU A 88 -6.49 12.95 1.81
N ASP A 89 -6.05 12.70 3.04
CA ASP A 89 -5.33 13.69 3.84
C ASP A 89 -3.94 13.93 3.24
N ILE A 90 -3.72 15.14 2.73
CA ILE A 90 -2.44 15.54 2.14
C ILE A 90 -1.40 15.96 3.20
N ASN A 91 -1.82 16.12 4.45
CA ASN A 91 -0.94 16.44 5.57
C ASN A 91 -0.58 15.20 6.40
N PHE A 92 -1.10 14.02 6.01
CA PHE A 92 -0.73 12.75 6.64
C PHE A 92 0.77 12.49 6.45
N LYS A 93 1.51 12.37 7.56
CA LYS A 93 2.94 12.07 7.53
C LYS A 93 3.22 10.81 8.35
N THR A 94 3.95 9.89 7.75
CA THR A 94 4.56 8.75 8.45
C THR A 94 6.06 8.80 8.29
N ILE A 95 6.77 8.25 9.27
CA ILE A 95 8.21 8.02 9.21
C ILE A 95 8.52 6.58 9.56
N ALA A 96 9.66 6.07 9.11
CA ALA A 96 10.14 4.76 9.53
C ALA A 96 10.68 4.84 10.95
N HIS A 97 10.40 3.79 11.73
CA HIS A 97 11.01 3.56 13.05
C HIS A 97 11.74 2.22 13.03
N ILE A 98 13.02 2.21 13.39
CA ILE A 98 13.87 1.00 13.43
C ILE A 98 13.98 0.54 14.88
N ASN A 99 13.44 -0.64 15.17
CA ASN A 99 13.64 -1.29 16.46
C ASN A 99 15.06 -1.87 16.55
N GLN A 100 15.91 -1.23 17.34
CA GLN A 100 17.31 -1.60 17.47
C GLN A 100 17.51 -2.96 18.15
N ASP A 101 16.58 -3.41 18.99
CA ASP A 101 16.65 -4.72 19.65
C ASP A 101 16.42 -5.89 18.68
N LEU A 102 15.71 -5.64 17.58
CA LEU A 102 15.46 -6.62 16.51
C LEU A 102 16.43 -6.48 15.33
N CYS A 103 17.14 -5.36 15.25
CA CYS A 103 18.02 -5.08 14.14
C CYS A 103 19.23 -6.02 14.12
N ILE A 104 19.50 -6.63 12.97
CA ILE A 104 20.66 -7.50 12.74
C ILE A 104 21.79 -6.82 11.99
N ASP A 105 21.79 -5.50 11.89
CA ASP A 105 22.81 -4.63 11.27
C ASP A 105 23.16 -4.98 9.82
N CYS A 106 22.23 -5.56 9.06
CA CYS A 106 22.44 -5.99 7.68
C CYS A 106 22.57 -4.83 6.68
N GLY A 107 22.08 -3.64 6.98
CA GLY A 107 22.21 -2.42 6.18
C GLY A 107 21.31 -2.35 4.94
N ARG A 108 20.39 -3.29 4.72
CA ARG A 108 19.51 -3.26 3.54
C ARG A 108 18.61 -2.02 3.50
N CYS A 109 18.09 -1.59 4.65
CA CYS A 109 17.28 -0.37 4.76
C CYS A 109 18.06 0.88 4.36
N TYR A 110 19.31 0.98 4.78
CA TYR A 110 20.22 2.07 4.40
C TYR A 110 20.45 2.10 2.89
N ILE A 111 20.84 0.98 2.29
CA ILE A 111 21.08 0.89 0.85
C ILE A 111 19.82 1.23 0.05
N ALA A 112 18.65 0.72 0.45
CA ALA A 112 17.40 1.02 -0.22
C ALA A 112 17.02 2.50 -0.13
N CYS A 113 17.30 3.17 1.00
CA CYS A 113 17.07 4.60 1.16
C CYS A 113 18.02 5.44 0.33
N GLU A 114 19.30 5.06 0.26
CA GLU A 114 20.31 5.70 -0.59
C GLU A 114 19.96 5.61 -2.07
N ASP A 115 19.58 4.40 -2.54
CA ASP A 115 19.26 4.14 -3.95
C ASP A 115 18.01 4.90 -4.41
N THR A 116 17.07 5.21 -3.50
CA THR A 116 15.89 6.04 -3.79
C THR A 116 16.14 7.54 -3.66
N SER A 117 17.35 7.95 -3.35
CA SER A 117 17.79 9.36 -3.21
C SER A 117 17.15 10.12 -2.05
N HIS A 118 16.46 9.47 -1.11
CA HIS A 118 15.93 10.12 0.08
C HIS A 118 17.01 10.32 1.16
N GLN A 119 17.94 9.35 1.27
CA GLN A 119 19.12 9.42 2.15
C GLN A 119 18.78 9.72 3.63
N SER A 120 17.59 9.28 4.04
CA SER A 120 17.01 9.59 5.36
C SER A 120 17.36 8.55 6.43
N ILE A 121 18.30 7.63 6.15
CA ILE A 121 18.80 6.67 7.13
C ILE A 121 20.29 6.88 7.32
N ALA A 122 20.70 7.30 8.52
CA ALA A 122 22.09 7.43 8.90
C ALA A 122 22.69 6.07 9.22
N LYS A 123 23.93 5.84 8.76
CA LYS A 123 24.76 4.69 9.14
C LYS A 123 25.81 5.17 10.14
N LEU A 124 25.66 4.74 11.36
CA LEU A 124 26.59 5.02 12.46
C LEU A 124 27.55 3.83 12.67
N THR A 125 28.75 4.10 13.12
CA THR A 125 29.71 3.07 13.53
C THR A 125 30.05 3.29 14.98
N GLU A 126 29.72 2.33 15.83
CA GLU A 126 30.01 2.34 17.26
C GLU A 126 31.53 2.16 17.52
N GLN A 127 31.98 2.43 18.74
CA GLN A 127 33.40 2.32 19.11
C GLN A 127 33.95 0.89 19.02
N ASP A 128 33.09 -0.11 19.16
CA ASP A 128 33.41 -1.53 19.00
C ASP A 128 33.38 -2.02 17.54
N GLY A 129 33.06 -1.13 16.59
CA GLY A 129 32.94 -1.43 15.18
C GLY A 129 31.55 -1.94 14.74
N ALA A 130 30.60 -2.07 15.67
CA ALA A 130 29.22 -2.39 15.34
C ALA A 130 28.59 -1.27 14.49
N ARG A 131 27.66 -1.65 13.64
CA ARG A 131 26.92 -0.70 12.81
C ARG A 131 25.52 -0.49 13.39
N ARG A 132 25.08 0.75 13.38
CA ARG A 132 23.73 1.15 13.78
C ARG A 132 23.11 1.99 12.69
N TYR A 133 21.82 1.80 12.48
CA TYR A 133 21.05 2.54 11.48
C TYR A 133 19.97 3.35 12.18
N GLU A 134 19.92 4.65 11.91
CA GLU A 134 18.95 5.57 12.51
C GLU A 134 18.24 6.37 11.44
N VAL A 135 16.94 6.59 11.64
CA VAL A 135 16.14 7.40 10.72
C VAL A 135 16.32 8.87 11.03
N ILE A 136 16.59 9.66 10.00
CA ILE A 136 16.60 11.14 10.06
C ILE A 136 15.15 11.56 9.81
N GLU A 137 14.42 11.83 10.89
CA GLU A 137 12.96 12.01 10.86
C GLU A 137 12.51 13.16 9.94
N ASP A 138 13.27 14.28 9.94
CA ASP A 138 12.94 15.44 9.13
C ASP A 138 13.10 15.20 7.63
N GLU A 139 13.94 14.24 7.25
CA GLU A 139 14.18 13.89 5.85
C GLU A 139 13.38 12.69 5.38
N CYS A 140 12.78 11.94 6.32
CA CYS A 140 12.01 10.76 5.97
C CYS A 140 10.67 11.12 5.32
N VAL A 141 10.46 10.63 4.10
CA VAL A 141 9.23 10.87 3.31
C VAL A 141 8.19 9.76 3.47
N GLY A 142 8.42 8.75 4.32
CA GLY A 142 7.46 7.70 4.58
C GLY A 142 7.21 6.74 3.41
N CYS A 143 8.18 6.52 2.53
CA CYS A 143 8.01 5.69 1.32
C CYS A 143 7.88 4.18 1.59
N ASN A 144 8.11 3.73 2.82
CA ASN A 144 8.02 2.33 3.28
C ASN A 144 9.04 1.35 2.68
N LEU A 145 9.92 1.77 1.80
CA LEU A 145 10.85 0.84 1.14
C LEU A 145 11.80 0.12 2.12
N CYS A 146 12.22 0.81 3.19
CA CYS A 146 13.09 0.23 4.21
C CYS A 146 12.44 -0.94 4.98
N GLU A 147 11.13 -0.88 5.26
CA GLU A 147 10.36 -1.98 5.86
C GLU A 147 10.28 -3.16 4.89
N ILE A 148 9.91 -2.90 3.62
CA ILE A 148 9.76 -3.95 2.59
C ILE A 148 11.04 -4.77 2.39
N VAL A 149 12.21 -4.12 2.43
CA VAL A 149 13.50 -4.82 2.22
C VAL A 149 14.08 -5.41 3.51
N CYS A 150 13.50 -5.12 4.67
CA CYS A 150 13.98 -5.63 5.96
C CYS A 150 13.73 -7.14 6.06
N PRO A 151 14.77 -7.97 6.31
CA PRO A 151 14.58 -9.41 6.43
C PRO A 151 14.00 -9.84 7.78
N VAL A 152 13.89 -8.91 8.75
CA VAL A 152 13.40 -9.20 10.09
C VAL A 152 12.01 -8.61 10.25
N PRO A 153 10.95 -9.44 10.33
CA PRO A 153 9.60 -8.97 10.52
C PRO A 153 9.44 -8.11 11.80
N GLY A 154 8.77 -6.96 11.69
CA GLY A 154 8.54 -6.06 12.81
C GLY A 154 9.76 -5.26 13.29
N CYS A 155 10.91 -5.41 12.62
CA CYS A 155 12.09 -4.60 12.95
C CYS A 155 11.95 -3.14 12.49
N ILE A 156 11.26 -2.91 11.40
CA ILE A 156 10.96 -1.56 10.91
C ILE A 156 9.45 -1.43 10.79
N GLU A 157 8.92 -0.37 11.34
CA GLU A 157 7.50 -0.03 11.28
C GLU A 157 7.33 1.41 10.83
N MET A 158 6.24 1.67 10.09
CA MET A 158 5.86 3.03 9.71
C MET A 158 4.98 3.62 10.81
N VAL A 159 5.42 4.70 11.43
CA VAL A 159 4.68 5.36 12.50
C VAL A 159 4.17 6.71 12.03
N GLU A 160 2.91 7.01 12.36
CA GLU A 160 2.32 8.32 12.10
C GLU A 160 2.94 9.36 13.06
N VAL A 161 3.28 10.52 12.51
CA VAL A 161 3.84 11.63 13.30
C VAL A 161 3.00 12.88 13.18
N ASP A 162 2.86 13.60 14.28
CA ASP A 162 2.23 14.92 14.29
C ASP A 162 3.20 15.94 13.68
N ASN A 163 2.92 16.35 12.46
CA ASN A 163 3.70 17.35 11.73
C ASN A 163 3.23 18.81 11.99
N GLY A 164 2.30 19.02 12.94
CA GLY A 164 1.76 20.33 13.26
C GLY A 164 0.69 20.84 12.30
N PHE A 165 0.35 20.10 11.24
CA PHE A 165 -0.70 20.49 10.29
C PHE A 165 -2.04 19.85 10.63
N ALA A 166 -3.12 20.54 10.35
CA ALA A 166 -4.47 19.96 10.43
C ALA A 166 -4.70 19.03 9.24
N THR A 167 -5.51 17.98 9.44
CA THR A 167 -6.02 17.14 8.36
C THR A 167 -6.67 18.00 7.29
N ALA A 168 -6.26 17.82 6.05
CA ALA A 168 -6.81 18.54 4.90
C ALA A 168 -6.72 17.69 3.64
N SER A 169 -7.77 17.68 2.84
CA SER A 169 -7.79 17.06 1.54
C SER A 169 -7.41 18.03 0.42
N TRP A 170 -7.03 17.49 -0.74
CA TRP A 170 -6.77 18.34 -1.91
C TRP A 170 -7.97 19.19 -2.32
N ASN A 171 -9.19 18.66 -2.16
CA ASN A 171 -10.40 19.42 -2.44
C ASN A 171 -10.57 20.64 -1.52
N GLU A 172 -10.30 20.49 -0.23
CA GLU A 172 -10.34 21.61 0.74
C GLU A 172 -9.22 22.60 0.43
N HIS A 173 -8.05 22.10 0.04
CA HIS A 173 -6.96 22.97 -0.40
C HIS A 173 -7.35 23.86 -1.57
N VAL A 174 -7.87 23.28 -2.64
CA VAL A 174 -8.19 24.02 -3.87
C VAL A 174 -9.36 24.97 -3.66
N ASN A 175 -10.40 24.55 -2.90
CA ASN A 175 -11.63 25.32 -2.74
C ASN A 175 -11.53 26.38 -1.65
N ASP A 176 -10.89 26.08 -0.54
CA ASP A 176 -10.94 26.92 0.68
C ASP A 176 -9.57 27.51 1.04
N GLY A 177 -8.51 27.20 0.30
CA GLY A 177 -7.13 27.56 0.64
C GLY A 177 -6.70 26.99 2.00
N ALA A 178 -7.31 25.88 2.42
CA ALA A 178 -7.17 25.31 3.75
C ALA A 178 -5.82 24.62 4.01
N THR A 179 -4.99 24.52 2.98
CA THR A 179 -3.81 23.68 3.03
C THR A 179 -2.65 24.30 3.77
N LEU A 180 -1.84 23.39 4.34
CA LEU A 180 -0.52 23.68 4.90
C LEU A 180 -0.56 24.79 5.97
N ARG A 181 -1.66 24.92 6.66
CA ARG A 181 -1.73 25.79 7.84
C ARG A 181 -1.34 24.99 9.06
N PRO A 182 -0.36 25.45 9.87
CA PRO A 182 -0.04 24.79 11.12
C PRO A 182 -1.27 24.70 12.01
N LYS A 183 -1.39 23.63 12.79
CA LYS A 183 -2.44 23.50 13.81
C LYS A 183 -2.39 24.74 14.72
N LYS A 184 -3.53 25.35 14.98
CA LYS A 184 -3.60 26.47 15.93
C LYS A 184 -3.08 26.01 17.29
N GLY A 185 -1.94 26.51 17.72
CA GLY A 185 -1.34 26.18 19.01
C GLY A 185 0.00 25.45 18.95
N ALA A 186 0.53 25.13 17.77
CA ALA A 186 1.91 24.65 17.62
C ALA A 186 2.88 25.87 17.75
N HIS A 187 3.38 26.12 18.95
CA HIS A 187 4.48 27.01 19.28
C HIS A 187 5.53 26.24 20.05
#